data_683351b134b346bf786514c72a9708db
#
_entry.id   683351b134b346bf786514c72a9708db
#
_cell.length_a   1.000
_cell.length_b   1.000
_cell.length_c   1.000
_cell.angle_alpha   90.00
_cell.angle_beta   90.00
_cell.angle_gamma   90.00
#
_symmetry.space_group_name_H-M   'P 1'
#
loop_
_entity.id
_entity.type
_entity.pdbx_description
1 polymer ?
#
loop_
_entity_poly.entity_id
_entity_poly.type
_entity_poly.pdbx_seq_one_letter_code
_entity_poly.pdbx_strand_id
1 'polypeptide(L)'
;MAHGVHKMNENEYTAAGKDAADSPAIPGHNCDGCVNYALCHPESHKKNGGSSVDGPQEENNMTVVMLADGFEEIEALTPVDVLRRAGLTVRTAGVGGRVITGSHGISVACDMTEDEVRAEDVDLLLLPGGMPGAKNLDASPAVDRLIREVNARGGRLAAICAAPFILGRRGLLSGKNATCYPGFEGELTGAHLSALPVVTDGNITTAKGMGVALDFALELVRVLLPGDASKKIADSVQKQ
;
A
#
# COMPACT_ATOMS: atom_id res chain seq x y z
N MET A 1 -9.99 47.97 -28.01
CA MET A 1 -8.60 47.62 -27.63
C MET A 1 -8.52 46.13 -27.50
N ALA A 2 -7.89 45.48 -28.48
CA ALA A 2 -7.83 44.01 -28.57
C ALA A 2 -6.53 43.53 -27.89
N HIS A 3 -6.63 42.62 -26.95
CA HIS A 3 -5.49 41.92 -26.42
C HIS A 3 -5.33 40.57 -27.11
N GLY A 4 -4.23 40.44 -27.88
CA GLY A 4 -3.87 39.26 -28.61
C GLY A 4 -3.52 38.09 -27.71
N VAL A 5 -4.08 36.94 -28.01
CA VAL A 5 -3.76 35.63 -27.46
C VAL A 5 -2.56 35.09 -28.23
N HIS A 6 -1.44 34.91 -27.55
CA HIS A 6 -0.25 34.28 -28.11
C HIS A 6 -0.44 32.77 -28.16
N LYS A 7 -0.58 32.19 -29.37
CA LYS A 7 -0.56 30.75 -29.59
C LYS A 7 0.87 30.27 -29.55
N MET A 8 1.21 29.43 -28.60
CA MET A 8 2.47 28.67 -28.62
C MET A 8 2.32 27.48 -29.55
N ASN A 9 3.33 27.31 -30.39
CA ASN A 9 3.42 26.37 -31.49
C ASN A 9 3.77 24.97 -30.99
N GLU A 10 2.95 23.97 -31.35
CA GLU A 10 3.26 22.56 -31.17
C GLU A 10 4.24 22.11 -32.24
N ASN A 11 5.54 22.08 -31.95
CA ASN A 11 6.52 21.27 -32.68
C ASN A 11 7.94 21.58 -32.17
N GLU A 12 8.35 20.92 -31.11
CA GLU A 12 9.78 20.64 -30.82
C GLU A 12 9.87 19.59 -29.70
N TYR A 13 9.51 18.35 -30.03
CA TYR A 13 9.93 17.19 -29.27
C TYR A 13 10.22 16.02 -30.22
N THR A 14 11.34 16.14 -30.97
CA THR A 14 11.88 15.00 -31.69
C THR A 14 13.34 14.78 -31.29
N ALA A 15 13.58 13.56 -30.81
CA ALA A 15 14.84 12.82 -30.87
C ALA A 15 16.03 13.31 -30.03
N ALA A 16 16.19 12.71 -28.85
CA ALA A 16 17.51 12.31 -28.37
C ALA A 16 17.38 10.95 -27.68
N GLY A 17 17.45 9.90 -28.45
CA GLY A 17 17.73 8.55 -27.98
C GLY A 17 19.25 8.31 -28.03
N LYS A 18 19.70 7.42 -27.13
CA LYS A 18 21.01 6.78 -27.00
C LYS A 18 22.05 7.56 -26.21
N ASP A 19 22.46 6.87 -25.17
CA ASP A 19 23.73 6.77 -24.45
C ASP A 19 23.59 7.09 -22.96
N ALA A 20 23.01 6.11 -22.24
CA ALA A 20 23.12 6.01 -20.78
C ALA A 20 24.26 5.03 -20.43
N ALA A 21 25.48 5.42 -20.71
CA ALA A 21 26.68 4.79 -20.17
C ALA A 21 27.77 5.88 -20.12
N ASP A 22 27.97 6.39 -18.93
CA ASP A 22 29.08 7.19 -18.41
C ASP A 22 28.57 8.41 -17.64
N SER A 23 28.12 8.17 -16.41
CA SER A 23 28.13 9.22 -15.39
C SER A 23 29.28 8.93 -14.44
N PRO A 24 30.26 9.86 -14.30
CA PRO A 24 31.37 9.67 -13.39
C PRO A 24 30.85 9.64 -11.94
N ALA A 25 31.33 8.66 -11.17
CA ALA A 25 31.10 8.54 -9.74
C ALA A 25 31.52 9.85 -9.05
N ILE A 26 30.63 10.40 -8.24
CA ILE A 26 30.91 11.56 -7.39
C ILE A 26 31.77 11.06 -6.20
N PRO A 27 33.05 11.47 -6.07
CA PRO A 27 33.86 11.04 -4.94
C PRO A 27 33.43 11.80 -3.69
N GLY A 28 33.09 11.09 -2.61
CA GLY A 28 32.96 11.68 -1.28
C GLY A 28 31.64 11.58 -0.56
N HIS A 29 30.65 10.79 -1.01
CA HIS A 29 29.49 10.50 -0.22
C HIS A 29 29.74 9.29 0.69
N ASN A 30 29.88 9.56 1.98
CA ASN A 30 29.88 8.55 3.03
C ASN A 30 28.41 8.14 3.27
N CYS A 31 28.07 6.87 3.03
CA CYS A 31 26.71 6.36 3.12
C CYS A 31 26.34 5.88 4.53
N ASP A 32 27.03 6.30 5.58
CA ASP A 32 26.82 5.85 6.97
C ASP A 32 25.44 6.25 7.59
N GLY A 33 24.54 6.83 6.81
CA GLY A 33 23.18 7.19 7.21
C GLY A 33 22.08 6.66 6.30
N CYS A 34 22.41 5.86 5.29
CA CYS A 34 21.40 5.35 4.35
C CYS A 34 20.67 4.14 4.93
N VAL A 35 19.36 4.29 5.19
CA VAL A 35 18.47 3.25 5.75
C VAL A 35 18.26 2.08 4.79
N ASN A 36 18.78 2.14 3.55
CA ASN A 36 18.60 1.10 2.56
C ASN A 36 19.85 0.85 1.72
N TYR A 37 20.88 0.30 2.36
CA TYR A 37 22.17 -0.04 1.78
C TYR A 37 22.07 -0.97 0.54
N ALA A 38 21.05 -1.83 0.49
CA ALA A 38 20.82 -2.80 -0.57
C ALA A 38 20.45 -2.16 -1.93
N LEU A 39 19.89 -0.96 -1.94
CA LEU A 39 19.55 -0.24 -3.17
C LEU A 39 20.74 0.47 -3.82
N CYS A 40 21.79 0.76 -3.03
CA CYS A 40 22.97 1.50 -3.51
C CYS A 40 24.09 0.59 -4.04
N HIS A 41 24.07 -0.72 -3.72
CA HIS A 41 25.13 -1.67 -4.05
C HIS A 41 24.60 -3.05 -4.49
N PRO A 42 24.10 -3.19 -5.72
CA PRO A 42 23.50 -4.45 -6.18
C PRO A 42 24.50 -5.62 -6.37
N GLU A 43 25.82 -5.38 -6.26
CA GLU A 43 26.86 -6.39 -6.57
C GLU A 43 27.42 -7.16 -5.35
N SER A 44 26.98 -6.87 -4.11
CA SER A 44 27.60 -7.45 -2.90
C SER A 44 27.08 -8.82 -2.47
N HIS A 45 26.13 -9.43 -3.19
CA HIS A 45 25.66 -10.79 -2.88
C HIS A 45 26.28 -11.86 -3.77
N LYS A 46 27.60 -12.12 -3.63
CA LYS A 46 28.19 -13.38 -4.08
C LYS A 46 27.99 -14.47 -3.03
N LYS A 47 27.27 -15.50 -3.48
CA LYS A 47 26.91 -16.71 -2.76
C LYS A 47 28.10 -17.42 -2.16
N ASN A 48 28.08 -17.69 -0.86
CA ASN A 48 28.83 -18.81 -0.29
C ASN A 48 27.83 -19.97 -0.12
N GLY A 49 28.07 -21.05 -0.84
CA GLY A 49 27.32 -22.29 -0.69
C GLY A 49 27.77 -23.04 0.56
N GLY A 50 26.82 -23.72 1.20
CA GLY A 50 27.12 -24.75 2.19
C GLY A 50 26.05 -24.95 3.23
N SER A 51 25.44 -26.14 3.17
CA SER A 51 24.76 -26.91 4.21
C SER A 51 23.41 -26.42 4.72
N SER A 52 22.41 -27.24 4.42
CA SER A 52 21.08 -27.34 5.04
C SER A 52 21.21 -27.47 6.57
N VAL A 53 20.80 -26.44 7.26
CA VAL A 53 20.29 -26.50 8.61
C VAL A 53 18.90 -25.88 8.53
N ASP A 54 17.87 -26.64 8.98
CA ASP A 54 16.53 -26.11 9.20
C ASP A 54 16.63 -24.99 10.23
N GLY A 55 16.87 -23.77 9.75
CA GLY A 55 16.68 -22.55 10.51
C GLY A 55 15.17 -22.31 10.65
N PRO A 56 14.72 -21.56 11.67
CA PRO A 56 13.33 -21.17 11.77
C PRO A 56 12.91 -20.60 10.42
N GLN A 57 11.82 -21.11 9.84
CA GLN A 57 11.22 -20.56 8.64
C GLN A 57 11.01 -19.07 8.94
N GLU A 58 11.69 -18.21 8.19
CA GLU A 58 11.34 -16.79 8.19
C GLU A 58 9.87 -16.76 7.79
N GLU A 59 9.01 -16.51 8.77
CA GLU A 59 7.59 -16.25 8.49
C GLU A 59 7.60 -15.10 7.50
N ASN A 60 7.16 -15.39 6.27
CA ASN A 60 7.08 -14.42 5.19
C ASN A 60 5.93 -13.45 5.51
N ASN A 61 6.18 -12.57 6.48
CA ASN A 61 5.24 -11.58 6.98
C ASN A 61 5.13 -10.43 5.95
N MET A 62 4.33 -10.65 4.90
CA MET A 62 4.18 -9.69 3.82
C MET A 62 2.87 -8.91 3.95
N THR A 63 2.97 -7.59 3.86
CA THR A 63 1.82 -6.72 3.60
C THR A 63 1.62 -6.55 2.11
N VAL A 64 0.41 -6.79 1.62
CA VAL A 64 0.03 -6.52 0.23
C VAL A 64 -1.00 -5.40 0.18
N VAL A 65 -0.71 -4.37 -0.61
CA VAL A 65 -1.62 -3.26 -0.91
C VAL A 65 -2.17 -3.47 -2.32
N MET A 66 -3.48 -3.75 -2.42
CA MET A 66 -4.15 -3.98 -3.70
C MET A 66 -4.49 -2.66 -4.38
N LEU A 67 -4.07 -2.47 -5.62
CA LEU A 67 -4.36 -1.27 -6.41
C LEU A 67 -5.21 -1.64 -7.62
N ALA A 68 -6.24 -0.84 -7.89
CA ALA A 68 -7.01 -0.92 -9.13
C ALA A 68 -7.22 0.49 -9.68
N ASP A 69 -7.38 0.65 -10.99
CA ASP A 69 -7.55 1.96 -11.61
C ASP A 69 -8.64 2.78 -10.92
N GLY A 70 -8.30 4.02 -10.59
CA GLY A 70 -9.12 4.94 -9.82
C GLY A 70 -8.98 4.80 -8.30
N PHE A 71 -7.92 4.13 -7.80
CA PHE A 71 -7.61 4.13 -6.37
C PHE A 71 -7.26 5.56 -5.89
N GLU A 72 -7.40 5.82 -4.58
CA GLU A 72 -6.96 7.10 -4.00
C GLU A 72 -5.49 7.01 -3.61
N GLU A 73 -4.68 7.91 -4.15
CA GLU A 73 -3.22 7.86 -4.11
C GLU A 73 -2.67 7.96 -2.68
N ILE A 74 -3.20 8.88 -1.87
CA ILE A 74 -2.73 9.11 -0.50
C ILE A 74 -3.09 7.93 0.41
N GLU A 75 -4.28 7.34 0.21
CA GLU A 75 -4.76 6.22 1.01
C GLU A 75 -3.96 4.93 0.76
N ALA A 76 -3.41 4.79 -0.45
CA ALA A 76 -2.57 3.68 -0.82
C ALA A 76 -1.09 3.91 -0.47
N LEU A 77 -0.52 5.05 -0.90
CA LEU A 77 0.93 5.27 -0.84
C LEU A 77 1.42 5.66 0.56
N THR A 78 0.59 6.33 1.38
CA THR A 78 0.95 6.63 2.77
C THR A 78 1.20 5.36 3.60
N PRO A 79 0.31 4.34 3.61
CA PRO A 79 0.62 3.07 4.28
C PRO A 79 1.83 2.36 3.68
N VAL A 80 2.01 2.37 2.36
CA VAL A 80 3.19 1.76 1.73
C VAL A 80 4.49 2.37 2.27
N ASP A 81 4.60 3.70 2.30
CA ASP A 81 5.78 4.40 2.78
C ASP A 81 6.01 4.16 4.27
N VAL A 82 4.98 4.33 5.09
CA VAL A 82 5.06 4.23 6.56
C VAL A 82 5.41 2.81 7.00
N LEU A 83 4.80 1.79 6.42
CA LEU A 83 5.08 0.38 6.76
C LEU A 83 6.49 -0.03 6.30
N ARG A 84 6.95 0.43 5.13
CA ARG A 84 8.33 0.22 4.67
C ARG A 84 9.34 0.91 5.59
N ARG A 85 9.06 2.13 6.09
CA ARG A 85 9.88 2.81 7.13
C ARG A 85 9.95 2.02 8.42
N ALA A 86 8.89 1.32 8.77
CA ALA A 86 8.85 0.44 9.94
C ALA A 86 9.63 -0.89 9.75
N GLY A 87 10.25 -1.11 8.59
CA GLY A 87 11.02 -2.31 8.27
C GLY A 87 10.19 -3.50 7.81
N LEU A 88 8.89 -3.30 7.52
CA LEU A 88 8.01 -4.36 7.06
C LEU A 88 8.17 -4.61 5.56
N THR A 89 8.02 -5.87 5.15
CA THR A 89 7.95 -6.24 3.73
C THR A 89 6.59 -5.82 3.19
N VAL A 90 6.57 -4.81 2.29
CA VAL A 90 5.35 -4.29 1.67
C VAL A 90 5.45 -4.38 0.16
N ARG A 91 4.43 -4.99 -0.46
CA ARG A 91 4.29 -5.10 -1.92
C ARG A 91 2.98 -4.45 -2.37
N THR A 92 3.05 -3.75 -3.48
CA THR A 92 1.86 -3.28 -4.19
C THR A 92 1.48 -4.30 -5.26
N ALA A 93 0.19 -4.63 -5.35
CA ALA A 93 -0.32 -5.57 -6.35
C ALA A 93 -1.42 -4.91 -7.18
N GLY A 94 -1.20 -4.84 -8.50
CA GLY A 94 -2.12 -4.19 -9.43
C GLY A 94 -3.15 -5.16 -10.00
N VAL A 95 -4.42 -4.76 -10.00
CA VAL A 95 -5.53 -5.48 -10.64
C VAL A 95 -5.60 -5.11 -12.12
N GLY A 96 -5.46 -6.12 -12.98
CA GLY A 96 -5.46 -5.96 -14.43
C GLY A 96 -4.10 -5.56 -15.03
N GLY A 97 -3.04 -5.37 -14.22
CA GLY A 97 -1.71 -5.07 -14.70
C GLY A 97 -0.77 -4.49 -13.65
N ARG A 98 0.49 -4.25 -14.06
CA ARG A 98 1.51 -3.70 -13.16
C ARG A 98 1.54 -2.18 -13.08
N VAL A 99 0.89 -1.47 -13.99
CA VAL A 99 0.80 0.01 -13.95
C VAL A 99 -0.65 0.38 -13.73
N ILE A 100 -0.92 0.97 -12.58
CA ILE A 100 -2.28 1.33 -12.14
C ILE A 100 -2.33 2.84 -11.95
N THR A 101 -3.38 3.47 -12.49
CA THR A 101 -3.56 4.92 -12.42
C THR A 101 -4.60 5.27 -11.36
N GLY A 102 -4.21 6.13 -10.42
CA GLY A 102 -5.07 6.62 -9.35
C GLY A 102 -6.15 7.59 -9.85
N SER A 103 -7.07 7.94 -8.95
CA SER A 103 -8.22 8.82 -9.23
C SER A 103 -7.83 10.25 -9.60
N HIS A 104 -6.62 10.66 -9.29
CA HIS A 104 -6.06 11.99 -9.61
C HIS A 104 -4.99 11.92 -10.71
N GLY A 105 -4.93 10.81 -11.46
CA GLY A 105 -4.09 10.67 -12.64
C GLY A 105 -2.63 10.32 -12.37
N ILE A 106 -2.28 9.94 -11.14
CA ILE A 106 -0.92 9.50 -10.80
C ILE A 106 -0.81 8.01 -11.04
N SER A 107 0.07 7.61 -11.98
CA SER A 107 0.31 6.21 -12.27
C SER A 107 1.38 5.63 -11.36
N VAL A 108 1.13 4.45 -10.83
CA VAL A 108 2.02 3.70 -9.94
C VAL A 108 2.41 2.38 -10.61
N ALA A 109 3.72 2.12 -10.68
CA ALA A 109 4.23 0.81 -11.05
C ALA A 109 4.16 -0.11 -9.82
N CYS A 110 3.32 -1.14 -9.89
CA CYS A 110 3.15 -2.13 -8.82
C CYS A 110 4.30 -3.14 -8.81
N ASP A 111 4.63 -3.64 -7.62
CA ASP A 111 5.65 -4.68 -7.44
C ASP A 111 5.23 -6.00 -8.11
N MET A 112 3.92 -6.30 -8.17
CA MET A 112 3.35 -7.52 -8.75
C MET A 112 1.94 -7.27 -9.29
N THR A 113 1.37 -8.28 -9.98
CA THR A 113 -0.05 -8.33 -10.33
C THR A 113 -0.84 -9.12 -9.28
N GLU A 114 -2.18 -9.00 -9.30
CA GLU A 114 -3.07 -9.74 -8.39
C GLU A 114 -2.92 -11.26 -8.48
N ASP A 115 -2.57 -11.79 -9.67
CA ASP A 115 -2.41 -13.23 -9.91
C ASP A 115 -1.10 -13.79 -9.32
N GLU A 116 -0.11 -12.93 -9.08
CA GLU A 116 1.17 -13.31 -8.47
C GLU A 116 1.10 -13.33 -6.94
N VAL A 117 0.01 -12.83 -6.34
CA VAL A 117 -0.17 -12.81 -4.89
C VAL A 117 -0.61 -14.17 -4.39
N ARG A 118 0.18 -14.75 -3.51
CA ARG A 118 -0.14 -15.99 -2.80
C ARG A 118 -0.66 -15.65 -1.41
N ALA A 119 -1.89 -16.07 -1.10
CA ALA A 119 -2.53 -15.69 0.17
C ALA A 119 -1.74 -16.21 1.40
N GLU A 120 -1.06 -17.34 1.26
CA GLU A 120 -0.22 -17.91 2.32
C GLU A 120 0.95 -17.02 2.74
N ASP A 121 1.40 -16.12 1.88
CA ASP A 121 2.50 -15.21 2.15
C ASP A 121 2.02 -13.85 2.71
N VAL A 122 0.68 -13.62 2.80
CA VAL A 122 0.10 -12.31 3.14
C VAL A 122 -0.38 -12.27 4.59
N ASP A 123 0.28 -11.53 5.45
CA ASP A 123 -0.17 -11.28 6.83
C ASP A 123 -1.17 -10.14 6.94
N LEU A 124 -1.01 -9.13 6.08
CA LEU A 124 -1.94 -8.01 5.98
C LEU A 124 -2.30 -7.75 4.52
N LEU A 125 -3.59 -7.82 4.19
CA LEU A 125 -4.14 -7.36 2.93
C LEU A 125 -4.79 -5.99 3.12
N LEU A 126 -4.31 -4.96 2.39
CA LEU A 126 -4.80 -3.60 2.48
C LEU A 126 -5.54 -3.19 1.21
N LEU A 127 -6.73 -2.61 1.40
CA LEU A 127 -7.63 -2.14 0.35
C LEU A 127 -7.79 -0.62 0.48
N PRO A 128 -7.17 0.19 -0.41
CA PRO A 128 -7.40 1.62 -0.45
C PRO A 128 -8.77 1.94 -1.02
N GLY A 129 -9.24 3.15 -0.73
CA GLY A 129 -10.45 3.69 -1.33
C GLY A 129 -10.20 4.32 -2.71
N GLY A 130 -10.94 5.39 -2.97
CA GLY A 130 -11.03 6.00 -4.29
C GLY A 130 -12.11 5.35 -5.15
N MET A 131 -12.69 6.15 -6.04
CA MET A 131 -13.71 5.67 -6.98
C MET A 131 -13.28 6.01 -8.41
N PRO A 132 -13.31 5.03 -9.34
CA PRO A 132 -13.90 3.69 -9.23
C PRO A 132 -12.99 2.61 -8.61
N GLY A 133 -11.79 2.92 -8.10
CA GLY A 133 -10.80 1.95 -7.64
C GLY A 133 -11.36 0.90 -6.66
N ALA A 134 -12.07 1.35 -5.60
CA ALA A 134 -12.68 0.42 -4.65
C ALA A 134 -13.75 -0.50 -5.29
N LYS A 135 -14.50 -0.01 -6.29
CA LYS A 135 -15.43 -0.87 -7.08
C LYS A 135 -14.69 -1.88 -7.94
N ASN A 136 -13.57 -1.48 -8.53
CA ASN A 136 -12.75 -2.36 -9.34
C ASN A 136 -12.11 -3.45 -8.47
N LEU A 137 -11.67 -3.13 -7.24
CA LEU A 137 -11.23 -4.11 -6.26
C LEU A 137 -12.36 -5.08 -5.87
N ASP A 138 -13.57 -4.56 -5.59
CA ASP A 138 -14.74 -5.38 -5.21
C ASP A 138 -15.15 -6.35 -6.32
N ALA A 139 -14.99 -5.94 -7.59
CA ALA A 139 -15.33 -6.73 -8.76
C ALA A 139 -14.27 -7.78 -9.14
N SER A 140 -13.04 -7.71 -8.59
CA SER A 140 -11.97 -8.64 -8.92
C SER A 140 -12.13 -9.99 -8.21
N PRO A 141 -12.25 -11.12 -8.95
CA PRO A 141 -12.29 -12.44 -8.35
C PRO A 141 -11.02 -12.79 -7.57
N ALA A 142 -9.85 -12.30 -8.01
CA ALA A 142 -8.59 -12.52 -7.33
C ALA A 142 -8.57 -11.81 -5.97
N VAL A 143 -9.06 -10.56 -5.89
CA VAL A 143 -9.18 -9.83 -4.63
C VAL A 143 -10.19 -10.53 -3.70
N ASP A 144 -11.34 -11.00 -4.21
CA ASP A 144 -12.32 -11.76 -3.40
C ASP A 144 -11.69 -13.01 -2.79
N ARG A 145 -10.97 -13.79 -3.60
CA ARG A 145 -10.23 -14.98 -3.15
C ARG A 145 -9.23 -14.60 -2.05
N LEU A 146 -8.38 -13.61 -2.29
CA LEU A 146 -7.37 -13.18 -1.32
C LEU A 146 -7.98 -12.74 0.01
N ILE A 147 -9.05 -11.95 0.00
CA ILE A 147 -9.75 -11.53 1.21
C ILE A 147 -10.21 -12.75 2.02
N ARG A 148 -10.84 -13.74 1.36
CA ARG A 148 -11.35 -14.95 2.03
C ARG A 148 -10.24 -15.81 2.59
N GLU A 149 -9.21 -16.08 1.80
CA GLU A 149 -8.10 -16.96 2.17
C GLU A 149 -7.26 -16.34 3.31
N VAL A 150 -6.90 -15.04 3.21
CA VAL A 150 -6.17 -14.33 4.26
C VAL A 150 -6.99 -14.30 5.56
N ASN A 151 -8.29 -13.98 5.49
CA ASN A 151 -9.14 -13.97 6.67
C ASN A 151 -9.30 -15.36 7.30
N ALA A 152 -9.48 -16.42 6.49
CA ALA A 152 -9.71 -17.78 6.97
C ALA A 152 -8.52 -18.35 7.77
N ARG A 153 -7.30 -17.92 7.45
CA ARG A 153 -6.09 -18.31 8.18
C ARG A 153 -5.71 -17.35 9.33
N GLY A 154 -6.59 -16.39 9.64
CA GLY A 154 -6.37 -15.42 10.74
C GLY A 154 -5.47 -14.25 10.37
N GLY A 155 -5.12 -14.09 9.08
CA GLY A 155 -4.43 -12.90 8.58
C GLY A 155 -5.25 -11.63 8.74
N ARG A 156 -4.59 -10.49 8.65
CA ARG A 156 -5.21 -9.19 8.87
C ARG A 156 -5.78 -8.61 7.58
N LEU A 157 -6.88 -7.88 7.71
CA LEU A 157 -7.48 -7.09 6.64
C LEU A 157 -7.51 -5.61 7.05
N ALA A 158 -7.18 -4.74 6.12
CA ALA A 158 -7.27 -3.30 6.34
C ALA A 158 -7.99 -2.64 5.15
N ALA A 159 -8.89 -1.70 5.45
CA ALA A 159 -9.64 -0.98 4.42
C ALA A 159 -9.88 0.47 4.85
N ILE A 160 -9.76 1.41 3.92
CA ILE A 160 -9.91 2.83 4.19
C ILE A 160 -10.91 3.48 3.24
N CYS A 161 -11.56 4.56 3.69
CA CYS A 161 -12.48 5.39 2.90
C CYS A 161 -13.72 4.64 2.44
N ALA A 162 -13.91 4.47 1.13
CA ALA A 162 -14.99 3.65 0.59
C ALA A 162 -14.74 2.15 0.80
N ALA A 163 -13.48 1.68 0.73
CA ALA A 163 -13.14 0.27 0.67
C ALA A 163 -13.68 -0.62 1.80
N PRO A 164 -14.00 -0.15 3.03
CA PRO A 164 -14.68 -0.98 4.03
C PRO A 164 -15.98 -1.62 3.54
N PHE A 165 -16.67 -1.05 2.51
CA PHE A 165 -17.85 -1.68 1.92
C PHE A 165 -17.54 -3.07 1.34
N ILE A 166 -16.32 -3.27 0.83
CA ILE A 166 -15.87 -4.55 0.26
C ILE A 166 -15.93 -5.65 1.34
N LEU A 167 -15.48 -5.34 2.55
CA LEU A 167 -15.50 -6.26 3.69
C LEU A 167 -16.92 -6.42 4.25
N GLY A 168 -17.70 -5.33 4.27
CA GLY A 168 -19.10 -5.32 4.73
C GLY A 168 -19.98 -6.23 3.89
N ARG A 169 -19.91 -6.13 2.56
CA ARG A 169 -20.67 -6.98 1.62
C ARG A 169 -20.33 -8.47 1.77
N ARG A 170 -19.13 -8.80 2.25
CA ARG A 170 -18.69 -10.17 2.52
C ARG A 170 -19.06 -10.67 3.92
N GLY A 171 -19.77 -9.84 4.69
CA GLY A 171 -20.20 -10.18 6.07
C GLY A 171 -19.06 -10.18 7.10
N LEU A 172 -17.85 -9.75 6.72
CA LEU A 172 -16.66 -9.80 7.57
C LEU A 172 -16.68 -8.76 8.69
N LEU A 173 -17.53 -7.76 8.58
CA LEU A 173 -17.72 -6.70 9.58
C LEU A 173 -18.88 -6.99 10.56
N SER A 174 -19.61 -8.08 10.38
CA SER A 174 -20.75 -8.41 11.26
C SER A 174 -20.32 -8.56 12.72
N GLY A 175 -20.96 -7.80 13.61
CA GLY A 175 -20.64 -7.76 15.05
C GLY A 175 -19.34 -7.04 15.41
N LYS A 176 -18.64 -6.45 14.45
CA LYS A 176 -17.39 -5.70 14.67
C LYS A 176 -17.63 -4.19 14.68
N ASN A 177 -16.82 -3.48 15.46
CA ASN A 177 -16.73 -2.04 15.34
C ASN A 177 -16.00 -1.67 14.05
N ALA A 178 -16.57 -0.78 13.24
CA ALA A 178 -15.97 -0.35 11.98
C ALA A 178 -16.32 1.10 11.64
N THR A 179 -15.50 1.70 10.80
CA THR A 179 -15.73 3.04 10.24
C THR A 179 -15.48 3.02 8.74
N CYS A 180 -16.01 4.02 8.02
CA CYS A 180 -15.81 4.21 6.59
C CYS A 180 -15.95 5.68 6.22
N TYR A 181 -15.80 5.99 4.95
CA TYR A 181 -16.14 7.30 4.40
C TYR A 181 -17.64 7.56 4.53
N PRO A 182 -18.06 8.81 4.88
CA PRO A 182 -19.47 9.17 4.99
C PRO A 182 -20.27 8.82 3.72
N GLY A 183 -21.42 8.15 3.93
CA GLY A 183 -22.28 7.67 2.85
C GLY A 183 -22.10 6.19 2.48
N PHE A 184 -21.11 5.50 3.04
CA PHE A 184 -20.89 4.05 2.85
C PHE A 184 -21.33 3.22 4.06
N GLU A 185 -21.86 3.83 5.11
CA GLU A 185 -22.24 3.16 6.36
C GLU A 185 -23.26 2.02 6.14
N GLY A 186 -24.20 2.23 5.21
CA GLY A 186 -25.22 1.22 4.86
C GLY A 186 -24.67 -0.07 4.25
N GLU A 187 -23.43 -0.02 3.73
CA GLU A 187 -22.77 -1.17 3.13
C GLU A 187 -21.99 -2.02 4.17
N LEU A 188 -21.79 -1.51 5.39
CA LEU A 188 -21.10 -2.21 6.48
C LEU A 188 -22.07 -3.13 7.22
N THR A 189 -22.63 -4.10 6.53
CA THR A 189 -23.72 -4.95 7.01
C THR A 189 -23.37 -5.62 8.35
N GLY A 190 -24.20 -5.35 9.37
CA GLY A 190 -24.06 -5.94 10.70
C GLY A 190 -22.93 -5.34 11.55
N ALA A 191 -22.22 -4.33 11.08
CA ALA A 191 -21.18 -3.64 11.86
C ALA A 191 -21.78 -2.69 12.91
N HIS A 192 -21.05 -2.50 14.00
CA HIS A 192 -21.25 -1.40 14.93
C HIS A 192 -20.49 -0.18 14.43
N LEU A 193 -21.22 0.80 13.89
CA LEU A 193 -20.61 1.98 13.30
C LEU A 193 -19.92 2.84 14.35
N SER A 194 -18.67 3.16 14.14
CA SER A 194 -17.83 3.98 15.02
C SER A 194 -17.60 5.38 14.44
N ALA A 195 -17.63 6.39 15.31
CA ALA A 195 -17.27 7.75 14.96
C ALA A 195 -15.75 7.98 14.93
N LEU A 196 -14.94 7.04 15.40
CA LEU A 196 -13.49 7.18 15.42
C LEU A 196 -12.91 7.21 14.01
N PRO A 197 -11.83 7.96 13.79
CA PRO A 197 -11.19 8.09 12.48
C PRO A 197 -10.56 6.78 11.98
N VAL A 198 -10.03 5.97 12.90
CA VAL A 198 -9.44 4.65 12.66
C VAL A 198 -9.97 3.69 13.71
N VAL A 199 -10.33 2.48 13.32
CA VAL A 199 -10.89 1.44 14.18
C VAL A 199 -10.23 0.11 13.87
N THR A 200 -9.68 -0.55 14.88
CA THR A 200 -9.22 -1.95 14.81
C THR A 200 -10.13 -2.80 15.69
N ASP A 201 -10.71 -3.84 15.11
CA ASP A 201 -11.50 -4.85 15.83
C ASP A 201 -11.10 -6.26 15.39
N GLY A 202 -10.43 -6.96 16.28
CA GLY A 202 -9.82 -8.25 15.99
C GLY A 202 -8.72 -8.15 14.92
N ASN A 203 -8.92 -8.84 13.82
CA ASN A 203 -7.98 -8.84 12.70
C ASN A 203 -8.32 -7.82 11.60
N ILE A 204 -9.31 -6.94 11.80
CA ILE A 204 -9.74 -5.97 10.79
C ILE A 204 -9.48 -4.54 11.29
N THR A 205 -8.84 -3.72 10.44
CA THR A 205 -8.65 -2.29 10.66
C THR A 205 -9.37 -1.50 9.58
N THR A 206 -10.22 -0.55 9.96
CA THR A 206 -10.94 0.34 9.04
C THR A 206 -10.64 1.80 9.34
N ALA A 207 -10.69 2.68 8.33
CA ALA A 207 -10.46 4.12 8.51
C ALA A 207 -11.36 4.95 7.60
N LYS A 208 -11.57 6.23 7.98
CA LYS A 208 -12.55 7.12 7.33
C LYS A 208 -12.16 7.60 5.94
N GLY A 209 -10.89 7.88 5.69
CA GLY A 209 -10.46 8.42 4.39
C GLY A 209 -9.11 9.12 4.43
N MET A 210 -8.77 9.76 3.32
CA MET A 210 -7.47 10.35 3.05
C MET A 210 -6.90 11.19 4.21
N GLY A 211 -7.73 12.02 4.85
CA GLY A 211 -7.30 12.91 5.93
C GLY A 211 -6.75 12.19 7.18
N VAL A 212 -6.97 10.88 7.30
CA VAL A 212 -6.47 10.06 8.40
C VAL A 212 -5.56 8.92 7.93
N ALA A 213 -5.05 9.00 6.69
CA ALA A 213 -4.21 7.96 6.09
C ALA A 213 -2.93 7.70 6.89
N LEU A 214 -2.32 8.75 7.46
CA LEU A 214 -1.15 8.60 8.32
C LEU A 214 -1.48 7.92 9.65
N ASP A 215 -2.60 8.30 10.31
CA ASP A 215 -3.06 7.65 11.54
C ASP A 215 -3.41 6.18 11.29
N PHE A 216 -4.03 5.89 10.16
CA PHE A 216 -4.31 4.52 9.71
C PHE A 216 -3.03 3.72 9.53
N ALA A 217 -2.03 4.26 8.84
CA ALA A 217 -0.76 3.59 8.63
C ALA A 217 0.00 3.34 9.96
N LEU A 218 -0.01 4.31 10.88
CA LEU A 218 0.59 4.16 12.21
C LEU A 218 -0.15 3.12 13.07
N GLU A 219 -1.47 3.02 12.94
CA GLU A 219 -2.25 1.95 13.58
C GLU A 219 -1.88 0.58 13.02
N LEU A 220 -1.66 0.46 11.70
CA LEU A 220 -1.18 -0.78 11.08
C LEU A 220 0.21 -1.17 11.59
N VAL A 221 1.13 -0.21 11.75
CA VAL A 221 2.43 -0.47 12.42
C VAL A 221 2.22 -1.01 13.82
N ARG A 222 1.31 -0.40 14.61
CA ARG A 222 1.02 -0.81 16.00
C ARG A 222 0.50 -2.24 16.09
N VAL A 223 -0.33 -2.67 15.15
CA VAL A 223 -0.91 -4.03 15.18
C VAL A 223 -0.02 -5.09 14.57
N LEU A 224 0.99 -4.71 13.78
CA LEU A 224 1.94 -5.61 13.14
C LEU A 224 3.25 -5.75 13.93
N LEU A 225 3.67 -4.71 14.63
CA LEU A 225 4.95 -4.71 15.35
C LEU A 225 4.75 -4.47 16.85
N PRO A 226 5.52 -5.16 17.69
CA PRO A 226 5.44 -5.02 19.14
C PRO A 226 6.04 -3.70 19.64
N GLY A 227 5.71 -3.33 20.86
CA GLY A 227 6.34 -2.24 21.60
C GLY A 227 5.98 -0.84 21.08
N ASP A 228 7.00 -0.01 20.94
CA ASP A 228 6.88 1.42 20.59
C ASP A 228 7.18 1.75 19.11
N ALA A 229 7.18 0.73 18.23
CA ALA A 229 7.51 0.89 16.81
C ALA A 229 6.67 1.99 16.14
N SER A 230 5.35 1.99 16.34
CA SER A 230 4.44 3.00 15.79
C SER A 230 4.81 4.42 16.27
N LYS A 231 5.15 4.57 17.57
CA LYS A 231 5.57 5.87 18.11
C LYS A 231 6.89 6.35 17.50
N LYS A 232 7.89 5.47 17.35
CA LYS A 232 9.17 5.80 16.71
C LYS A 232 8.97 6.26 15.26
N ILE A 233 8.09 5.61 14.51
CA ILE A 233 7.76 6.04 13.16
C ILE A 233 7.05 7.40 13.19
N ALA A 234 6.04 7.60 14.06
CA ALA A 234 5.35 8.89 14.20
C ALA A 234 6.35 10.03 14.47
N ASP A 235 7.27 9.83 15.41
CA ASP A 235 8.32 10.81 15.74
C ASP A 235 9.22 11.09 14.51
N SER A 236 9.61 10.05 13.75
CA SER A 236 10.49 10.16 12.58
C SER A 236 9.86 10.93 11.41
N VAL A 237 8.54 10.84 11.25
CA VAL A 237 7.77 11.57 10.22
C VAL A 237 7.19 12.88 10.74
N GLN A 238 7.60 13.33 11.94
CA GLN A 238 7.18 14.59 12.57
C GLN A 238 5.66 14.69 12.80
N LYS A 239 5.01 13.56 13.06
CA LYS A 239 3.59 13.52 13.42
C LYS A 239 3.44 14.06 14.85
N GLN A 240 2.72 15.18 14.99
CA GLN A 240 2.36 15.80 16.28
C GLN A 240 1.05 15.24 16.81
#